data_e274b786187d6753374c2937679cc75c
#
_entry.id   e274b786187d6753374c2937679cc75c
#
_cell.length_a   1.000
_cell.length_b   1.000
_cell.length_c   1.000
_cell.angle_alpha   90.00
_cell.angle_beta   90.00
_cell.angle_gamma   90.00
#
_symmetry.space_group_name_H-M   'P 1'
#
loop_
_entity.id
_entity.type
_entity.pdbx_description
1 polymer ?
#
loop_
_entity_poly.entity_id
_entity_poly.type
_entity_poly.pdbx_seq_one_letter_code
_entity_poly.pdbx_strand_id
1 'polypeptide(L)'
;MKDWMKQNTRINGWDFEYVENDHDDKFFQCRGEVMYDDEHDEMPEPSLWRAALELERQLTSQGVKCDAGHSEKGWVEVTILNN
;
A
#
# COMPACT_ATOMS: atom_id res chain seq x y z
N MET A 1 6.50 15.34 -1.99
CA MET A 1 5.96 14.69 -0.78
C MET A 1 6.77 15.13 0.43
N LYS A 2 6.12 15.38 1.53
CA LYS A 2 6.82 15.82 2.75
C LYS A 2 7.65 14.69 3.33
N ASP A 3 8.76 15.03 3.99
CA ASP A 3 9.69 14.03 4.50
C ASP A 3 9.05 13.02 5.46
N TRP A 4 8.10 13.47 6.29
CA TRP A 4 7.45 12.56 7.23
C TRP A 4 6.60 11.49 6.54
N MET A 5 6.24 11.71 5.29
CA MET A 5 5.49 10.73 4.48
C MET A 5 6.42 9.71 3.81
N LYS A 6 7.74 9.94 3.86
CA LYS A 6 8.74 9.06 3.24
C LYS A 6 9.35 8.14 4.29
N GLN A 7 8.49 7.50 5.05
CA GLN A 7 8.95 6.59 6.11
C GLN A 7 7.92 5.51 6.35
N ASN A 8 8.36 4.45 6.99
CA ASN A 8 7.47 3.36 7.35
C ASN A 8 6.34 3.89 8.23
N THR A 9 5.14 3.43 7.98
CA THR A 9 3.96 3.91 8.69
C THR A 9 3.05 2.75 9.07
N ARG A 10 2.29 2.94 10.15
CA ARG A 10 1.36 1.94 10.62
C ARG A 10 -0.06 2.41 10.40
N ILE A 11 -0.85 1.60 9.70
CA ILE A 11 -2.24 1.90 9.37
C ILE A 11 -3.10 0.72 9.81
N ASN A 12 -4.05 0.98 10.71
CA ASN A 12 -5.02 -0.03 11.19
C ASN A 12 -4.34 -1.32 11.68
N GLY A 13 -3.17 -1.17 12.34
CA GLY A 13 -2.44 -2.30 12.88
C GLY A 13 -1.47 -2.97 11.89
N TRP A 14 -1.42 -2.52 10.66
CA TRP A 14 -0.50 -3.06 9.65
C TRP A 14 0.66 -2.10 9.43
N ASP A 15 1.87 -2.64 9.38
CA ASP A 15 3.09 -1.84 9.19
C ASP A 15 3.43 -1.81 7.71
N PHE A 16 3.35 -0.62 7.13
CA PHE A 16 3.70 -0.41 5.72
C PHE A 16 5.13 0.08 5.62
N GLU A 17 5.92 -0.56 4.78
CA GLU A 17 7.30 -0.17 4.49
C GLU A 17 7.31 0.80 3.32
N TYR A 18 8.00 1.93 3.51
CA TYR A 18 8.19 2.88 2.42
C TYR A 18 9.42 2.48 1.62
N VAL A 19 9.28 2.41 0.29
CA VAL A 19 10.34 1.97 -0.62
C VAL A 19 10.51 2.99 -1.74
N GLU A 20 11.76 3.34 -2.01
CA GLU A 20 12.15 4.08 -3.22
C GLU A 20 13.16 3.21 -3.96
N ASN A 21 12.95 2.99 -5.25
CA ASN A 21 13.89 2.20 -6.04
C ASN A 21 14.73 3.10 -6.96
N ASP A 22 15.67 2.48 -7.69
CA ASP A 22 16.60 3.21 -8.56
C ASP A 22 15.91 3.84 -9.78
N HIS A 23 14.66 3.49 -10.04
CA HIS A 23 13.86 4.04 -11.14
C HIS A 23 12.94 5.17 -10.70
N ASP A 24 13.17 5.72 -9.51
CA ASP A 24 12.34 6.76 -8.89
C ASP A 24 10.90 6.32 -8.59
N ASP A 25 10.62 5.03 -8.60
CA ASP A 25 9.36 4.51 -8.12
C ASP A 25 9.31 4.61 -6.60
N LYS A 26 8.20 5.12 -6.10
CA LYS A 26 7.98 5.31 -4.66
C LYS A 26 6.68 4.64 -4.29
N PHE A 27 6.72 3.82 -3.26
CA PHE A 27 5.51 3.12 -2.85
C PHE A 27 5.62 2.65 -1.40
N PHE A 28 4.46 2.38 -0.82
CA PHE A 28 4.35 1.69 0.46
C PHE A 28 3.93 0.26 0.17
N GLN A 29 4.46 -0.68 0.92
CA GLN A 29 4.10 -2.09 0.76
C GLN A 29 3.89 -2.76 2.11
N CYS A 30 3.00 -3.73 2.13
CA CYS A 30 2.78 -4.58 3.29
C CYS A 30 2.30 -5.94 2.82
N ARG A 31 2.69 -6.99 3.53
CA ARG A 31 2.31 -8.35 3.17
C ARG A 31 1.49 -8.97 4.28
N GLY A 32 0.37 -9.56 3.92
CA GLY A 32 -0.43 -10.40 4.81
C GLY A 32 -0.49 -11.82 4.29
N GLU A 33 -1.46 -12.56 4.76
CA GLU A 33 -1.71 -13.91 4.26
C GLU A 33 -2.44 -13.84 2.92
N VAL A 34 -2.19 -14.83 2.07
CA VAL A 34 -2.92 -14.96 0.82
C VAL A 34 -4.29 -15.56 1.11
N MET A 35 -5.32 -14.90 0.60
CA MET A 35 -6.69 -15.41 0.64
C MET A 35 -7.09 -15.84 -0.76
N TYR A 36 -7.90 -16.87 -0.86
CA TYR A 36 -8.39 -17.36 -2.14
C TYR A 36 -9.90 -17.25 -2.17
N ASP A 37 -10.44 -16.76 -3.28
CA ASP A 37 -11.88 -16.76 -3.47
C ASP A 37 -12.33 -18.07 -4.13
N ASP A 38 -13.61 -18.18 -4.46
CA ASP A 38 -14.18 -19.38 -5.06
C ASP A 38 -13.62 -19.70 -6.45
N GLU A 39 -12.97 -18.72 -7.08
CA GLU A 39 -12.35 -18.85 -8.40
C GLU A 39 -10.83 -19.03 -8.31
N HIS A 40 -10.31 -19.20 -7.11
CA HIS A 40 -8.88 -19.33 -6.83
C HIS A 40 -8.05 -18.08 -7.13
N ASP A 41 -8.68 -16.92 -7.15
CA ASP A 41 -7.94 -15.64 -7.26
C ASP A 41 -7.21 -15.36 -5.95
N GLU A 42 -5.95 -14.98 -6.06
CA GLU A 42 -5.16 -14.59 -4.90
C GLU A 42 -5.53 -13.17 -4.48
N MET A 43 -5.99 -13.03 -3.25
CA MET A 43 -6.42 -11.75 -2.69
C MET A 43 -5.69 -11.49 -1.38
N PRO A 44 -5.38 -10.22 -1.06
CA PRO A 44 -4.87 -9.91 0.28
C PRO A 44 -5.98 -10.07 1.32
N GLU A 45 -5.60 -10.18 2.59
CA GLU A 45 -6.58 -10.19 3.66
C GLU A 45 -7.43 -8.92 3.60
N PRO A 46 -8.75 -9.02 3.82
CA PRO A 46 -9.63 -7.84 3.77
C PRO A 46 -9.19 -6.71 4.68
N SER A 47 -8.70 -7.01 5.89
CA SER A 47 -8.23 -5.98 6.82
C SER A 47 -6.99 -5.26 6.29
N LEU A 48 -6.09 -5.99 5.64
CA LEU A 48 -4.90 -5.40 5.01
C LEU A 48 -5.29 -4.53 3.82
N TRP A 49 -6.21 -5.00 2.99
CA TRP A 49 -6.70 -4.21 1.86
C TRP A 49 -7.34 -2.91 2.32
N ARG A 50 -8.15 -2.97 3.40
CA ARG A 50 -8.75 -1.75 3.98
C ARG A 50 -7.67 -0.81 4.51
N ALA A 51 -6.60 -1.34 5.10
CA ALA A 51 -5.49 -0.51 5.56
C ALA A 51 -4.80 0.19 4.39
N ALA A 52 -4.61 -0.49 3.27
CA ALA A 52 -4.04 0.11 2.07
C ALA A 52 -4.92 1.24 1.53
N LEU A 53 -6.24 1.04 1.49
CA LEU A 53 -7.17 2.07 1.06
C LEU A 53 -7.19 3.27 2.02
N GLU A 54 -7.05 3.02 3.32
CA GLU A 54 -6.96 4.10 4.30
C GLU A 54 -5.68 4.91 4.13
N LEU A 55 -4.56 4.23 3.88
CA LEU A 55 -3.30 4.93 3.60
C LEU A 55 -3.43 5.79 2.33
N GLU A 56 -4.02 5.25 1.28
CA GLU A 56 -4.29 6.01 0.06
C GLU A 56 -5.11 7.26 0.38
N ARG A 57 -6.16 7.11 1.17
CA ARG A 57 -7.01 8.23 1.56
C ARG A 57 -6.22 9.29 2.33
N GLN A 58 -5.39 8.87 3.28
CA GLN A 58 -4.58 9.81 4.07
C GLN A 58 -3.58 10.57 3.20
N LEU A 59 -2.91 9.88 2.28
CA LEU A 59 -1.97 10.51 1.36
C LEU A 59 -2.70 11.48 0.43
N THR A 60 -3.84 11.08 -0.10
CA THR A 60 -4.64 11.92 -0.98
C THR A 60 -5.10 13.20 -0.26
N SER A 61 -5.47 13.08 1.02
CA SER A 61 -5.88 14.25 1.81
C SER A 61 -4.73 15.24 2.03
N GLN A 62 -3.48 14.80 1.86
CA GLN A 62 -2.30 15.66 1.96
C GLN A 62 -1.82 16.15 0.57
N GLY A 63 -2.61 15.94 -0.46
CA GLY A 63 -2.26 16.38 -1.81
C GLY A 63 -1.35 15.43 -2.58
N VAL A 64 -1.15 14.21 -2.08
CA VAL A 64 -0.30 13.22 -2.75
C VAL A 64 -1.17 12.34 -3.64
N LYS A 65 -0.84 12.30 -4.92
CA LYS A 65 -1.53 11.39 -5.84
C LYS A 65 -0.94 10.00 -5.68
N CYS A 66 -1.80 9.02 -5.44
CA CYS A 66 -1.37 7.66 -5.22
C CYS A 66 -2.46 6.69 -5.65
N ASP A 67 -2.10 5.42 -5.71
CA ASP A 67 -3.01 4.37 -6.14
C ASP A 67 -2.75 3.11 -5.31
N ALA A 68 -3.79 2.60 -4.67
CA ALA A 68 -3.71 1.36 -3.93
C ALA A 68 -3.96 0.18 -4.87
N GLY A 69 -3.15 -0.86 -4.72
CA GLY A 69 -3.29 -2.07 -5.51
C GLY A 69 -2.80 -3.27 -4.74
N HIS A 70 -3.03 -4.44 -5.28
CA HIS A 70 -2.48 -5.66 -4.69
C HIS A 70 -1.81 -6.49 -5.78
N SER A 71 -0.81 -7.22 -5.36
CA SER A 71 -0.10 -8.17 -6.19
C SER A 71 -0.33 -9.57 -5.67
N GLU A 72 0.33 -10.54 -6.28
CA GLU A 72 0.24 -11.93 -5.85
C GLU A 72 0.82 -12.11 -4.43
N LYS A 73 0.45 -13.22 -3.79
CA LYS A 73 1.04 -13.69 -2.53
C LYS A 73 0.77 -12.78 -1.33
N GLY A 74 -0.37 -12.09 -1.33
CA GLY A 74 -0.80 -11.33 -0.16
C GLY A 74 -0.18 -9.94 -0.01
N TRP A 75 0.55 -9.45 -1.01
CA TRP A 75 1.11 -8.11 -0.97
C TRP A 75 0.08 -7.06 -1.35
N VAL A 76 0.10 -5.94 -0.63
CA VAL A 76 -0.59 -4.72 -1.05
C VAL A 76 0.44 -3.61 -1.21
N GLU A 77 0.15 -2.69 -2.12
CA GLU A 77 1.04 -1.57 -2.42
C GLU A 77 0.20 -0.30 -2.57
N VAL A 78 0.74 0.81 -2.09
CA VAL A 78 0.20 2.13 -2.39
C VAL A 78 1.29 2.88 -3.15
N THR A 79 1.10 3.01 -4.44
CA THR A 79 2.09 3.60 -5.34
C THR A 79 1.90 5.10 -5.41
N ILE A 80 2.99 5.86 -5.28
CA ILE A 80 2.97 7.30 -5.42
C ILE A 80 3.06 7.65 -6.90
N LEU A 81 2.08 8.39 -7.39
CA LEU A 81 1.96 8.70 -8.83
C LEU A 81 2.47 10.08 -9.21
N ASN A 82 2.61 10.98 -8.25
CA ASN A 82 3.07 12.31 -8.57
C ASN A 82 4.56 12.48 -8.30
N ASN A 83 5.08 13.46 -8.88
CA ASN A 83 6.49 13.83 -8.72
C ASN A 83 6.65 14.88 -7.63
#